data_da7160f93104c4e4d7f0aad459a05414
#
_entry.id   da7160f93104c4e4d7f0aad459a05414
#
_cell.length_a   1.000
_cell.length_b   1.000
_cell.length_c   1.000
_cell.angle_alpha   90.00
_cell.angle_beta   90.00
_cell.angle_gamma   90.00
#
_symmetry.space_group_name_H-M   'P 1'
#
loop_
_entity.id
_entity.type
_entity.pdbx_description
1 polymer ?
#
loop_
_entity_poly.entity_id
_entity_poly.type
_entity_poly.pdbx_seq_one_letter_code
_entity_poly.pdbx_strand_id
1 'polypeptide(L)'
;MTGIFLCVAMAAGIYGAIPAYAEGTDTGTDIQEQAAQWPTGPAVQAASAIIMDASTGTVLYEKDADTPRYPASITKIMTTLLALENCNLDEMVHFSATAVYENEGGTSHIARDLDEEMTLEQCLYGIMLESANECSYAVAEHVGGGDYQKFIDMMNAKAAELGCTNTHFNNCNGLPDPAHVVSARDMALISREAIKNSMFRKIVGTVRYEIPPTNKHADPTPLNNHHQMISAYKGRQNLYEYCIGGKTGWTSDAGNTLVTFAEKDGMTLICVVMNCTAGGQYADTRTLFDYCFENFKLYNVAQNETRYENTNKQENTLFTEWNAFAKVEDDAQIILPAAANFLDTQTEVNYDQAGGSILGTLVYSYGGRQVGTANVVTTGAKVAEYPFGEKSGTIQKSESAKENDTSVAADSSDKTKSDAAKNDIGKKKSLSISRNKLLLAGGSVAVAIVIVLVVRFLVNNHRRIWRRKNTRDRRYKTIRNNRKWNRRGGRK
;
A
#
# COMPACT_ATOMS: atom_id res chain seq x y z
N MET A 1 -16.04 -61.27 16.40
CA MET A 1 -15.59 -62.11 15.27
C MET A 1 -14.63 -61.26 14.47
N THR A 2 -13.34 -61.43 14.73
CA THR A 2 -12.32 -62.10 13.91
C THR A 2 -12.12 -61.37 12.56
N GLY A 3 -10.96 -60.93 12.13
CA GLY A 3 -9.62 -61.29 12.46
C GLY A 3 -8.55 -60.39 11.87
N ILE A 4 -7.46 -60.50 12.48
CA ILE A 4 -6.09 -59.98 12.26
C ILE A 4 -5.54 -60.53 10.92
N PHE A 5 -4.74 -59.72 10.18
CA PHE A 5 -3.60 -60.24 9.40
C PHE A 5 -2.43 -59.29 9.46
N LEU A 6 -1.40 -59.77 10.09
CA LEU A 6 -0.03 -59.28 10.25
C LEU A 6 0.78 -59.87 9.07
N CYS A 7 1.58 -59.07 8.37
CA CYS A 7 2.65 -59.55 7.50
C CYS A 7 3.97 -58.84 7.85
N VAL A 8 4.81 -59.63 8.53
CA VAL A 8 6.25 -59.37 8.73
C VAL A 8 6.97 -59.95 7.51
N ALA A 9 7.90 -59.23 6.93
CA ALA A 9 8.94 -59.78 6.08
C ALA A 9 10.29 -59.18 6.46
N MET A 10 11.11 -60.06 7.07
CA MET A 10 12.53 -59.91 7.24
C MET A 10 13.25 -60.17 5.91
N ALA A 11 14.29 -59.39 5.61
CA ALA A 11 15.37 -59.85 4.75
C ALA A 11 16.72 -59.35 5.28
N ALA A 12 17.57 -60.31 5.54
CA ALA A 12 18.86 -60.17 6.18
C ALA A 12 19.97 -59.73 5.18
N GLY A 13 20.86 -58.97 5.68
CA GLY A 13 22.28 -58.88 5.67
C GLY A 13 23.11 -59.23 4.40
N ILE A 14 23.97 -58.26 4.04
CA ILE A 14 25.29 -58.58 3.49
C ILE A 14 26.29 -57.59 4.10
N TYR A 15 27.25 -58.10 4.87
CA TYR A 15 28.42 -57.39 5.35
C TYR A 15 29.44 -57.26 4.22
N GLY A 16 29.86 -56.05 3.92
CA GLY A 16 31.02 -55.72 3.11
C GLY A 16 31.95 -54.79 3.88
N ALA A 17 33.07 -55.29 4.36
CA ALA A 17 34.13 -54.54 5.01
C ALA A 17 34.81 -53.58 4.02
N ILE A 18 34.95 -52.32 4.38
CA ILE A 18 35.79 -51.33 3.68
C ILE A 18 36.89 -50.89 4.68
N PRO A 19 38.16 -50.77 4.21
CA PRO A 19 39.32 -50.57 5.08
C PRO A 19 39.36 -49.11 5.60
N ALA A 20 39.85 -49.03 6.86
CA ALA A 20 40.18 -47.77 7.55
C ALA A 20 41.28 -47.01 6.77
N TYR A 21 41.02 -45.77 6.44
CA TYR A 21 42.05 -44.79 6.11
C TYR A 21 42.20 -43.83 7.29
N ALA A 22 43.44 -43.49 7.55
CA ALA A 22 43.94 -42.78 8.71
C ALA A 22 43.37 -41.39 8.91
N GLU A 23 43.22 -41.01 10.17
CA GLU A 23 42.93 -39.67 10.69
C GLU A 23 43.91 -38.64 10.14
N GLY A 24 43.37 -37.69 9.34
CA GLY A 24 43.93 -36.40 9.21
C GLY A 24 43.18 -35.50 10.22
N THR A 25 43.86 -34.99 11.21
CA THR A 25 43.35 -33.96 12.11
C THR A 25 43.20 -32.68 11.33
N ASP A 26 42.01 -32.51 10.73
CA ASP A 26 41.55 -31.22 10.20
C ASP A 26 40.82 -30.52 11.38
N THR A 27 41.48 -29.56 11.99
CA THR A 27 40.86 -28.59 12.89
C THR A 27 40.08 -27.60 12.01
N GLY A 28 39.08 -28.09 11.33
CA GLY A 28 38.03 -27.26 10.75
C GLY A 28 37.24 -26.65 11.89
N THR A 29 37.49 -25.39 12.12
CA THR A 29 36.53 -24.54 12.85
C THR A 29 35.23 -24.66 12.11
N ASP A 30 34.29 -25.43 12.66
CA ASP A 30 32.87 -25.37 12.33
C ASP A 30 32.40 -23.92 12.62
N ILE A 31 32.57 -23.05 11.63
CA ILE A 31 31.76 -21.83 11.53
C ILE A 31 30.37 -22.37 11.15
N GLN A 32 29.59 -22.75 12.17
CA GLN A 32 28.16 -22.86 11.98
C GLN A 32 27.71 -21.52 11.43
N GLU A 33 27.40 -21.50 10.17
CA GLU A 33 26.71 -20.40 9.50
C GLU A 33 25.44 -20.18 10.31
N GLN A 34 25.50 -19.19 11.22
CA GLN A 34 24.40 -18.87 12.10
C GLN A 34 23.30 -18.34 11.19
N ALA A 35 22.35 -19.22 10.85
CA ALA A 35 21.25 -18.88 9.97
C ALA A 35 20.67 -17.55 10.40
N ALA A 36 20.61 -16.60 9.47
CA ALA A 36 20.07 -15.27 9.65
C ALA A 36 18.70 -15.34 10.35
N GLN A 37 18.64 -14.98 11.63
CA GLN A 37 17.42 -15.09 12.42
C GLN A 37 16.68 -13.75 12.48
N TRP A 38 15.44 -13.76 12.02
CA TRP A 38 14.51 -12.67 12.27
C TRP A 38 14.10 -12.70 13.76
N PRO A 39 14.12 -11.56 14.49
CA PRO A 39 13.74 -11.55 15.89
C PRO A 39 12.32 -12.08 16.10
N THR A 40 12.14 -12.88 17.16
CA THR A 40 10.81 -13.37 17.53
C THR A 40 9.99 -12.25 18.14
N GLY A 41 8.83 -11.93 17.53
CA GLY A 41 7.96 -10.86 17.99
C GLY A 41 7.16 -11.21 19.24
N PRO A 42 6.69 -10.18 19.97
CA PRO A 42 5.89 -10.36 21.19
C PRO A 42 4.48 -10.89 20.87
N ALA A 43 3.85 -11.51 21.86
CA ALA A 43 2.45 -11.85 21.80
C ALA A 43 1.58 -10.59 22.03
N VAL A 44 0.56 -10.36 21.18
CA VAL A 44 -0.41 -9.27 21.30
C VAL A 44 -1.84 -9.80 21.34
N GLN A 45 -2.75 -9.03 21.93
CA GLN A 45 -4.16 -9.39 22.07
C GLN A 45 -4.97 -9.10 20.80
N ALA A 46 -4.57 -8.12 20.00
CA ALA A 46 -5.21 -7.77 18.74
C ALA A 46 -5.45 -9.02 17.88
N ALA A 47 -6.60 -9.11 17.24
CA ALA A 47 -6.89 -10.22 16.35
C ALA A 47 -6.05 -10.16 15.07
N SER A 48 -5.77 -8.95 14.55
CA SER A 48 -4.80 -8.69 13.50
C SER A 48 -3.89 -7.55 13.91
N ALA A 49 -2.59 -7.67 13.60
CA ALA A 49 -1.60 -6.64 13.87
C ALA A 49 -0.47 -6.65 12.83
N ILE A 50 0.09 -5.48 12.55
CA ILE A 50 1.27 -5.32 11.70
C ILE A 50 2.10 -4.12 12.14
N ILE A 51 3.41 -4.24 12.03
CA ILE A 51 4.35 -3.10 12.03
C ILE A 51 5.08 -3.09 10.69
N MET A 52 5.05 -1.95 10.04
CA MET A 52 5.75 -1.68 8.79
C MET A 52 6.67 -0.47 8.96
N ASP A 53 7.90 -0.56 8.46
CA ASP A 53 8.74 0.63 8.31
C ASP A 53 8.26 1.49 7.14
N ALA A 54 8.07 2.78 7.37
CA ALA A 54 7.48 3.67 6.38
C ALA A 54 8.41 3.93 5.18
N SER A 55 9.73 3.97 5.39
CA SER A 55 10.71 4.24 4.34
C SER A 55 10.88 3.04 3.41
N THR A 56 11.18 1.89 3.95
CA THR A 56 11.49 0.67 3.19
C THR A 56 10.24 -0.13 2.78
N GLY A 57 9.13 0.01 3.51
CA GLY A 57 7.94 -0.83 3.36
C GLY A 57 8.10 -2.23 3.97
N THR A 58 9.22 -2.48 4.65
CA THR A 58 9.50 -3.77 5.27
C THR A 58 8.57 -4.03 6.44
N VAL A 59 7.98 -5.23 6.45
CA VAL A 59 7.15 -5.71 7.57
C VAL A 59 8.05 -6.29 8.66
N LEU A 60 8.06 -5.64 9.83
CA LEU A 60 8.88 -6.04 10.97
C LEU A 60 8.18 -7.03 11.90
N TYR A 61 6.86 -6.91 12.00
CA TYR A 61 6.00 -7.79 12.77
C TYR A 61 4.65 -7.95 12.07
N GLU A 62 4.08 -9.14 12.12
CA GLU A 62 2.74 -9.39 11.63
C GLU A 62 2.06 -10.51 12.43
N LYS A 63 0.75 -10.38 12.58
CA LYS A 63 -0.15 -11.38 13.14
C LYS A 63 -1.47 -11.31 12.38
N ASP A 64 -1.83 -12.36 11.66
CA ASP A 64 -3.09 -12.46 10.92
C ASP A 64 -3.40 -11.18 10.09
N ALA A 65 -2.32 -10.63 9.46
CA ALA A 65 -2.34 -9.31 8.87
C ALA A 65 -3.18 -9.20 7.59
N ASP A 66 -3.44 -10.32 6.93
CA ASP A 66 -4.13 -10.38 5.63
C ASP A 66 -5.64 -10.68 5.75
N THR A 67 -6.11 -11.01 6.95
CA THR A 67 -7.54 -11.28 7.17
C THR A 67 -8.37 -9.99 7.08
N PRO A 68 -9.38 -9.93 6.17
CA PRO A 68 -10.29 -8.79 6.08
C PRO A 68 -11.11 -8.62 7.37
N ARG A 69 -11.13 -7.39 7.90
CA ARG A 69 -11.87 -7.02 9.11
C ARG A 69 -12.57 -5.68 8.93
N TYR A 70 -13.58 -5.42 9.75
CA TYR A 70 -14.21 -4.11 9.77
C TYR A 70 -13.22 -3.05 10.31
N PRO A 71 -12.93 -1.99 9.54
CA PRO A 71 -11.93 -0.99 9.93
C PRO A 71 -12.43 0.00 10.97
N ALA A 72 -13.73 0.23 11.05
CA ALA A 72 -14.26 1.42 11.71
C ALA A 72 -13.61 2.70 11.18
N SER A 73 -13.44 3.72 12.01
CA SER A 73 -12.97 5.05 11.57
C SER A 73 -11.51 5.16 11.15
N ILE A 74 -10.72 4.06 11.14
CA ILE A 74 -9.40 4.12 10.49
C ILE A 74 -9.53 4.24 8.96
N THR A 75 -10.70 3.92 8.38
CA THR A 75 -11.11 4.24 7.00
C THR A 75 -10.81 5.69 6.61
N LYS A 76 -10.95 6.62 7.56
CA LYS A 76 -10.77 8.06 7.33
C LYS A 76 -9.34 8.46 6.94
N ILE A 77 -8.37 7.58 7.11
CA ILE A 77 -7.02 7.76 6.57
C ILE A 77 -7.07 7.79 5.03
N MET A 78 -7.79 6.85 4.40
CA MET A 78 -7.98 6.85 2.94
C MET A 78 -8.77 8.10 2.48
N THR A 79 -9.82 8.47 3.21
CA THR A 79 -10.61 9.68 2.90
C THR A 79 -9.74 10.94 2.93
N THR A 80 -8.89 11.08 3.96
CA THR A 80 -7.97 12.20 4.11
C THR A 80 -6.88 12.19 3.04
N LEU A 81 -6.32 11.02 2.72
CA LEU A 81 -5.32 10.85 1.66
C LEU A 81 -5.86 11.34 0.31
N LEU A 82 -7.01 10.86 -0.12
CA LEU A 82 -7.61 11.25 -1.39
C LEU A 82 -7.97 12.74 -1.44
N ALA A 83 -8.43 13.32 -0.35
CA ALA A 83 -8.71 14.74 -0.27
C ALA A 83 -7.43 15.58 -0.47
N LEU A 84 -6.32 15.18 0.16
CA LEU A 84 -5.03 15.85 0.04
C LEU A 84 -4.37 15.67 -1.33
N GLU A 85 -4.68 14.59 -2.05
CA GLU A 85 -4.17 14.34 -3.40
C GLU A 85 -4.95 15.09 -4.49
N ASN A 86 -6.21 15.44 -4.26
CA ASN A 86 -7.10 15.91 -5.32
C ASN A 86 -7.58 17.35 -5.17
N CYS A 87 -7.43 17.98 -3.99
CA CYS A 87 -7.98 19.30 -3.69
C CYS A 87 -6.99 20.18 -2.95
N ASN A 88 -7.16 21.51 -3.05
CA ASN A 88 -6.41 22.47 -2.27
C ASN A 88 -7.05 22.66 -0.89
N LEU A 89 -6.23 22.98 0.12
CA LEU A 89 -6.67 23.08 1.50
C LEU A 89 -7.64 24.24 1.80
N ASP A 90 -7.62 25.27 0.98
CA ASP A 90 -8.44 26.47 1.07
C ASP A 90 -9.77 26.36 0.30
N GLU A 91 -9.98 25.27 -0.45
CA GLU A 91 -11.28 25.03 -1.11
C GLU A 91 -12.41 24.94 -0.09
N MET A 92 -13.53 25.57 -0.42
CA MET A 92 -14.72 25.58 0.45
C MET A 92 -15.54 24.31 0.24
N VAL A 93 -15.68 23.54 1.29
CA VAL A 93 -16.49 22.32 1.35
C VAL A 93 -17.87 22.69 1.86
N HIS A 94 -18.89 22.38 1.08
CA HIS A 94 -20.32 22.64 1.39
C HIS A 94 -20.93 21.41 2.06
N PHE A 95 -21.67 21.63 3.15
CA PHE A 95 -22.36 20.56 3.88
C PHE A 95 -23.77 20.36 3.32
N SER A 96 -23.94 19.34 2.51
CA SER A 96 -25.21 18.92 1.93
C SER A 96 -26.13 18.27 2.97
N ALA A 97 -27.40 18.10 2.61
CA ALA A 97 -28.36 17.35 3.43
C ALA A 97 -27.90 15.89 3.65
N THR A 98 -27.26 15.28 2.68
CA THR A 98 -26.68 13.93 2.80
C THR A 98 -25.56 13.91 3.83
N ALA A 99 -24.61 14.84 3.74
CA ALA A 99 -23.50 14.94 4.68
C ALA A 99 -23.98 15.09 6.13
N VAL A 100 -24.99 15.92 6.36
CA VAL A 100 -25.48 16.22 7.71
C VAL A 100 -26.42 15.14 8.26
N TYR A 101 -27.34 14.60 7.45
CA TYR A 101 -28.45 13.79 7.94
C TYR A 101 -28.34 12.29 7.70
N GLU A 102 -27.42 11.83 6.83
CA GLU A 102 -27.22 10.39 6.57
C GLU A 102 -26.37 9.69 7.66
N ASN A 103 -25.86 10.46 8.64
CA ASN A 103 -25.18 9.89 9.79
C ASN A 103 -26.19 9.17 10.71
N GLU A 104 -25.79 7.96 11.17
CA GLU A 104 -26.58 7.25 12.17
C GLU A 104 -26.49 7.99 13.53
N GLY A 105 -27.62 8.12 14.22
CA GLY A 105 -27.65 8.73 15.54
C GLY A 105 -26.72 8.03 16.52
N GLY A 106 -25.92 8.79 17.26
CA GLY A 106 -24.92 8.27 18.21
C GLY A 106 -23.54 7.97 17.60
N THR A 107 -23.29 8.37 16.36
CA THR A 107 -21.96 8.30 15.74
C THR A 107 -21.13 9.56 16.02
N SER A 108 -19.83 9.53 15.67
CA SER A 108 -18.93 10.69 15.88
C SER A 108 -19.25 11.83 14.91
N HIS A 109 -19.44 13.04 15.43
CA HIS A 109 -19.69 14.25 14.66
C HIS A 109 -19.22 15.50 15.43
N ILE A 110 -19.08 16.64 14.76
CA ILE A 110 -18.78 17.97 15.34
C ILE A 110 -19.95 18.94 15.17
N ALA A 111 -21.14 18.40 14.89
CA ALA A 111 -22.42 19.10 14.80
C ALA A 111 -22.45 20.22 13.75
N ARG A 112 -22.12 19.89 12.50
CA ARG A 112 -22.26 20.81 11.37
C ARG A 112 -23.70 20.86 10.87
N ASP A 113 -24.09 22.02 10.35
CA ASP A 113 -25.45 22.30 9.88
C ASP A 113 -25.54 22.21 8.33
N LEU A 114 -26.78 22.04 7.84
CA LEU A 114 -27.07 22.11 6.41
C LEU A 114 -26.66 23.48 5.84
N ASP A 115 -26.06 23.47 4.65
CA ASP A 115 -25.53 24.66 3.97
C ASP A 115 -24.42 25.38 4.76
N GLU A 116 -23.77 24.70 5.68
CA GLU A 116 -22.55 25.19 6.30
C GLU A 116 -21.38 25.06 5.31
N GLU A 117 -20.45 25.98 5.40
CA GLU A 117 -19.23 25.99 4.60
C GLU A 117 -18.00 26.05 5.48
N MET A 118 -17.04 25.17 5.23
CA MET A 118 -15.74 25.14 5.90
C MET A 118 -14.65 24.91 4.87
N THR A 119 -13.41 25.34 5.14
CA THR A 119 -12.29 24.97 4.28
C THR A 119 -12.02 23.46 4.37
N LEU A 120 -11.45 22.90 3.31
CA LEU A 120 -11.02 21.50 3.31
C LEU A 120 -10.10 21.22 4.50
N GLU A 121 -9.13 22.09 4.79
CA GLU A 121 -8.24 21.94 5.97
C GLU A 121 -9.04 21.77 7.26
N GLN A 122 -10.04 22.60 7.51
CA GLN A 122 -10.89 22.52 8.70
C GLN A 122 -11.67 21.21 8.77
N CYS A 123 -12.21 20.76 7.63
CA CYS A 123 -12.89 19.48 7.54
C CYS A 123 -11.95 18.31 7.85
N LEU A 124 -10.70 18.32 7.34
CA LEU A 124 -9.73 17.27 7.59
C LEU A 124 -9.30 17.21 9.07
N TYR A 125 -9.19 18.34 9.75
CA TYR A 125 -8.99 18.35 11.20
C TYR A 125 -10.22 17.75 11.93
N GLY A 126 -11.45 18.07 11.53
CA GLY A 126 -12.66 17.45 12.08
C GLY A 126 -12.66 15.92 11.88
N ILE A 127 -12.29 15.46 10.70
CA ILE A 127 -12.19 14.04 10.33
C ILE A 127 -11.17 13.30 11.21
N MET A 128 -9.96 13.84 11.34
CA MET A 128 -8.87 13.10 11.97
C MET A 128 -8.84 13.23 13.49
N LEU A 129 -9.19 14.39 14.07
CA LEU A 129 -9.14 14.60 15.51
C LEU A 129 -10.40 14.07 16.21
N GLU A 130 -11.59 14.47 15.72
CA GLU A 130 -12.89 14.15 16.34
C GLU A 130 -13.61 12.99 15.63
N SER A 131 -13.05 12.50 14.53
CA SER A 131 -13.65 11.42 13.73
C SER A 131 -15.01 11.80 13.12
N ALA A 132 -15.21 13.09 12.78
CA ALA A 132 -16.47 13.63 12.28
C ALA A 132 -16.94 12.94 11.00
N ASN A 133 -18.11 12.29 11.07
CA ASN A 133 -18.67 11.54 9.94
C ASN A 133 -19.24 12.48 8.89
N GLU A 134 -19.93 13.54 9.31
CA GLU A 134 -20.48 14.55 8.41
C GLU A 134 -19.40 15.27 7.62
N CYS A 135 -18.25 15.58 8.23
CA CYS A 135 -17.10 16.11 7.51
C CYS A 135 -16.56 15.11 6.47
N SER A 136 -16.55 13.81 6.80
CA SER A 136 -16.12 12.78 5.86
C SER A 136 -17.05 12.68 4.65
N TYR A 137 -18.36 12.80 4.84
CA TYR A 137 -19.34 12.83 3.75
C TYR A 137 -19.21 14.09 2.90
N ALA A 138 -19.14 15.27 3.52
CA ALA A 138 -18.99 16.53 2.81
C ALA A 138 -17.71 16.56 1.96
N VAL A 139 -16.59 16.07 2.52
CA VAL A 139 -15.32 15.94 1.79
C VAL A 139 -15.44 14.91 0.66
N ALA A 140 -16.11 13.77 0.88
CA ALA A 140 -16.32 12.78 -0.17
C ALA A 140 -17.16 13.32 -1.33
N GLU A 141 -18.23 14.07 -1.05
CA GLU A 141 -19.02 14.75 -2.09
C GLU A 141 -18.17 15.81 -2.81
N HIS A 142 -17.40 16.62 -2.09
CA HIS A 142 -16.55 17.66 -2.66
C HIS A 142 -15.51 17.08 -3.63
N VAL A 143 -14.72 16.09 -3.18
CA VAL A 143 -13.69 15.43 -3.98
C VAL A 143 -14.30 14.67 -5.17
N GLY A 144 -15.46 14.05 -4.97
CA GLY A 144 -16.22 13.37 -6.03
C GLY A 144 -16.84 14.32 -7.07
N GLY A 145 -16.77 15.66 -6.85
CA GLY A 145 -17.40 16.66 -7.72
C GLY A 145 -18.92 16.65 -7.61
N GLY A 146 -19.48 16.41 -6.43
CA GLY A 146 -20.90 16.28 -6.11
C GLY A 146 -21.43 14.83 -6.19
N ASP A 147 -20.60 13.88 -6.58
CA ASP A 147 -20.97 12.46 -6.66
C ASP A 147 -20.22 11.63 -5.60
N TYR A 148 -20.96 11.28 -4.55
CA TYR A 148 -20.45 10.46 -3.44
C TYR A 148 -19.94 9.08 -3.91
N GLN A 149 -20.65 8.44 -4.87
CA GLN A 149 -20.25 7.11 -5.34
C GLN A 149 -18.93 7.17 -6.10
N LYS A 150 -18.70 8.22 -6.87
CA LYS A 150 -17.41 8.44 -7.54
C LYS A 150 -16.25 8.49 -6.53
N PHE A 151 -16.46 9.10 -5.37
CA PHE A 151 -15.44 9.10 -4.32
C PHE A 151 -15.16 7.69 -3.77
N ILE A 152 -16.20 6.88 -3.56
CA ILE A 152 -16.04 5.48 -3.12
C ILE A 152 -15.29 4.66 -4.19
N ASP A 153 -15.57 4.90 -5.47
CA ASP A 153 -14.85 4.26 -6.57
C ASP A 153 -13.37 4.69 -6.57
N MET A 154 -13.06 5.97 -6.29
CA MET A 154 -11.69 6.46 -6.10
C MET A 154 -10.98 5.79 -4.93
N MET A 155 -11.66 5.56 -3.78
CA MET A 155 -11.08 4.84 -2.64
C MET A 155 -10.64 3.42 -3.04
N ASN A 156 -11.47 2.69 -3.78
CA ASN A 156 -11.18 1.34 -4.23
C ASN A 156 -10.09 1.32 -5.31
N ALA A 157 -10.08 2.28 -6.22
CA ALA A 157 -9.03 2.44 -7.23
C ALA A 157 -7.67 2.72 -6.57
N LYS A 158 -7.62 3.63 -5.58
CA LYS A 158 -6.39 3.93 -4.82
C LYS A 158 -5.90 2.74 -4.03
N ALA A 159 -6.80 1.98 -3.40
CA ALA A 159 -6.43 0.74 -2.71
C ALA A 159 -5.77 -0.26 -3.66
N ALA A 160 -6.34 -0.45 -4.86
CA ALA A 160 -5.76 -1.33 -5.88
C ALA A 160 -4.40 -0.81 -6.39
N GLU A 161 -4.25 0.50 -6.62
CA GLU A 161 -2.98 1.17 -6.98
C GLU A 161 -1.88 0.90 -5.95
N LEU A 162 -2.23 0.94 -4.65
CA LEU A 162 -1.30 0.68 -3.56
C LEU A 162 -1.01 -0.81 -3.32
N GLY A 163 -1.58 -1.72 -4.12
CA GLY A 163 -1.38 -3.15 -4.00
C GLY A 163 -2.22 -3.81 -2.90
N CYS A 164 -3.29 -3.16 -2.42
CA CYS A 164 -4.21 -3.75 -1.46
C CYS A 164 -5.04 -4.87 -2.12
N THR A 165 -5.01 -6.05 -1.52
CA THR A 165 -5.69 -7.24 -2.07
C THR A 165 -6.86 -7.74 -1.22
N ASN A 166 -6.96 -7.27 0.03
CA ASN A 166 -7.95 -7.71 1.01
C ASN A 166 -8.79 -6.52 1.53
N THR A 167 -9.02 -5.52 0.67
CA THR A 167 -9.71 -4.28 1.01
C THR A 167 -10.83 -3.98 0.05
N HIS A 168 -11.98 -3.58 0.59
CA HIS A 168 -13.09 -3.00 -0.16
C HIS A 168 -13.77 -1.92 0.65
N PHE A 169 -13.78 -0.70 0.13
CA PHE A 169 -14.48 0.43 0.73
C PHE A 169 -15.89 0.56 0.15
N ASN A 170 -16.88 0.71 1.06
CA ASN A 170 -18.28 0.95 0.71
C ASN A 170 -18.82 2.25 1.32
N ASN A 171 -18.01 2.93 2.13
CA ASN A 171 -18.28 4.26 2.64
C ASN A 171 -16.98 4.99 3.02
N CYS A 172 -17.06 6.31 3.19
CA CYS A 172 -15.91 7.17 3.45
C CYS A 172 -15.54 7.32 4.94
N ASN A 173 -16.31 6.75 5.87
CA ASN A 173 -16.16 7.03 7.31
C ASN A 173 -15.95 5.80 8.20
N GLY A 174 -16.17 4.57 7.67
CA GLY A 174 -15.97 3.32 8.39
C GLY A 174 -17.17 2.87 9.22
N LEU A 175 -18.38 3.37 8.96
CA LEU A 175 -19.59 2.81 9.55
C LEU A 175 -19.81 1.37 9.09
N PRO A 176 -20.43 0.51 9.94
CA PRO A 176 -20.59 -0.91 9.62
C PRO A 176 -21.36 -1.15 8.33
N ASP A 177 -20.74 -1.86 7.41
CA ASP A 177 -21.35 -2.42 6.21
C ASP A 177 -20.66 -3.75 5.91
N PRO A 178 -21.40 -4.83 5.56
CA PRO A 178 -20.79 -6.14 5.34
C PRO A 178 -19.75 -6.20 4.21
N ALA A 179 -19.80 -5.25 3.26
CA ALA A 179 -18.84 -5.14 2.18
C ALA A 179 -17.66 -4.22 2.51
N HIS A 180 -17.73 -3.46 3.62
CA HIS A 180 -16.70 -2.50 4.01
C HIS A 180 -15.66 -3.16 4.91
N VAL A 181 -14.58 -3.66 4.31
CA VAL A 181 -13.53 -4.41 5.01
C VAL A 181 -12.14 -3.96 4.54
N VAL A 182 -11.17 -4.07 5.45
CA VAL A 182 -9.75 -3.89 5.15
C VAL A 182 -8.93 -4.95 5.90
N SER A 183 -7.75 -5.31 5.38
CA SER A 183 -6.75 -6.05 6.15
C SER A 183 -5.80 -5.10 6.89
N ALA A 184 -5.12 -5.60 7.93
CA ALA A 184 -4.12 -4.80 8.64
C ALA A 184 -2.95 -4.43 7.72
N ARG A 185 -2.54 -5.35 6.82
CA ARG A 185 -1.51 -5.10 5.80
C ARG A 185 -1.93 -3.99 4.83
N ASP A 186 -3.12 -4.08 4.27
CA ASP A 186 -3.60 -3.08 3.32
C ASP A 186 -3.74 -1.70 3.98
N MET A 187 -4.20 -1.68 5.24
CA MET A 187 -4.27 -0.43 6.00
C MET A 187 -2.88 0.15 6.29
N ALA A 188 -1.85 -0.68 6.49
CA ALA A 188 -0.47 -0.23 6.62
C ALA A 188 0.07 0.35 5.29
N LEU A 189 -0.24 -0.25 4.14
CA LEU A 189 0.11 0.27 2.81
C LEU A 189 -0.54 1.65 2.57
N ILE A 190 -1.83 1.78 2.83
CA ILE A 190 -2.57 3.04 2.73
C ILE A 190 -1.97 4.10 3.67
N SER A 191 -1.65 3.71 4.91
CA SER A 191 -1.05 4.59 5.91
C SER A 191 0.36 5.02 5.53
N ARG A 192 1.13 4.13 4.89
CA ARG A 192 2.46 4.41 4.35
C ARG A 192 2.41 5.47 3.25
N GLU A 193 1.43 5.41 2.37
CA GLU A 193 1.24 6.46 1.37
C GLU A 193 0.83 7.78 2.03
N ALA A 194 -0.14 7.74 2.94
CA ALA A 194 -0.65 8.94 3.60
C ALA A 194 0.44 9.70 4.39
N ILE A 195 1.33 8.99 5.12
CA ILE A 195 2.36 9.64 5.97
C ILE A 195 3.46 10.35 5.17
N LYS A 196 3.60 10.08 3.88
CA LYS A 196 4.50 10.81 2.98
C LYS A 196 4.05 12.27 2.81
N ASN A 197 2.75 12.53 2.90
CA ASN A 197 2.19 13.87 2.79
C ASN A 197 2.43 14.65 4.09
N SER A 198 3.16 15.76 4.00
CA SER A 198 3.52 16.59 5.15
C SER A 198 2.30 17.19 5.86
N MET A 199 1.23 17.51 5.12
CA MET A 199 0.00 18.02 5.72
C MET A 199 -0.77 16.91 6.45
N PHE A 200 -0.83 15.70 5.92
CA PHE A 200 -1.36 14.55 6.64
C PHE A 200 -0.62 14.35 7.97
N ARG A 201 0.72 14.35 7.93
CA ARG A 201 1.57 14.24 9.12
C ARG A 201 1.28 15.34 10.15
N LYS A 202 1.10 16.58 9.69
CA LYS A 202 0.73 17.72 10.55
C LYS A 202 -0.64 17.51 11.22
N ILE A 203 -1.65 17.11 10.45
CA ILE A 203 -3.02 16.93 10.95
C ILE A 203 -3.07 15.81 12.00
N VAL A 204 -2.55 14.61 11.71
CA VAL A 204 -2.61 13.48 12.65
C VAL A 204 -1.82 13.74 13.94
N GLY A 205 -0.75 14.56 13.85
CA GLY A 205 0.11 14.96 14.95
C GLY A 205 -0.45 16.12 15.79
N THR A 206 -1.52 16.79 15.35
CA THR A 206 -2.11 17.93 16.06
C THR A 206 -2.92 17.45 17.26
N VAL A 207 -2.59 17.94 18.46
CA VAL A 207 -3.28 17.57 19.71
C VAL A 207 -4.60 18.29 19.86
N ARG A 208 -4.65 19.58 19.48
CA ARG A 208 -5.83 20.44 19.54
C ARG A 208 -5.86 21.38 18.35
N TYR A 209 -7.04 21.58 17.80
CA TYR A 209 -7.31 22.54 16.73
C TYR A 209 -8.59 23.31 17.06
N GLU A 210 -8.74 24.50 16.54
CA GLU A 210 -9.97 25.30 16.71
C GLU A 210 -10.44 25.76 15.34
N ILE A 211 -11.65 25.31 14.97
CA ILE A 211 -12.32 25.80 13.76
C ILE A 211 -12.87 27.20 14.10
N PRO A 212 -12.51 28.24 13.32
CA PRO A 212 -13.05 29.59 13.51
C PRO A 212 -14.57 29.62 13.24
N PRO A 213 -15.26 30.73 13.57
CA PRO A 213 -16.67 30.91 13.22
C PRO A 213 -16.92 30.63 11.73
N THR A 214 -18.07 30.00 11.44
CA THR A 214 -18.52 29.70 10.07
C THR A 214 -19.77 30.52 9.73
N ASN A 215 -20.31 30.33 8.54
CA ASN A 215 -21.58 30.94 8.13
C ASN A 215 -22.79 30.42 8.94
N LYS A 216 -22.67 29.35 9.74
CA LYS A 216 -23.72 28.77 10.58
C LYS A 216 -23.44 28.85 12.10
N HIS A 217 -22.16 28.81 12.48
CA HIS A 217 -21.71 28.81 13.85
C HIS A 217 -20.95 30.12 14.18
N ALA A 218 -21.51 30.96 15.06
CA ALA A 218 -20.90 32.22 15.46
C ALA A 218 -19.68 32.02 16.38
N ASP A 219 -19.65 30.91 17.14
CA ASP A 219 -18.59 30.60 18.09
C ASP A 219 -17.57 29.60 17.46
N PRO A 220 -16.29 29.74 17.80
CA PRO A 220 -15.27 28.77 17.39
C PRO A 220 -15.57 27.36 17.93
N THR A 221 -15.23 26.33 17.15
CA THR A 221 -15.42 24.94 17.56
C THR A 221 -14.08 24.30 17.93
N PRO A 222 -13.84 23.99 19.23
CA PRO A 222 -12.62 23.35 19.68
C PRO A 222 -12.65 21.85 19.32
N LEU A 223 -11.56 21.35 18.74
CA LEU A 223 -11.33 19.94 18.42
C LEU A 223 -10.19 19.40 19.27
N ASN A 224 -10.33 18.16 19.77
CA ASN A 224 -9.29 17.47 20.52
C ASN A 224 -8.97 16.14 19.87
N ASN A 225 -7.70 15.83 19.76
CA ASN A 225 -7.28 14.55 19.20
C ASN A 225 -7.64 13.40 20.14
N HIS A 226 -8.41 12.44 19.64
CA HIS A 226 -8.84 11.27 20.40
C HIS A 226 -7.76 10.19 20.51
N HIS A 227 -6.64 10.32 19.79
CA HIS A 227 -5.54 9.36 19.81
C HIS A 227 -4.72 9.50 21.09
N GLN A 228 -4.93 8.61 22.07
CA GLN A 228 -4.39 8.75 23.42
C GLN A 228 -2.86 8.59 23.52
N MET A 229 -2.19 8.08 22.47
CA MET A 229 -0.72 7.97 22.48
C MET A 229 -0.04 9.32 22.19
N ILE A 230 -0.77 10.31 21.64
CA ILE A 230 -0.27 11.67 21.42
C ILE A 230 -1.00 12.72 22.26
N SER A 231 -2.26 12.49 22.65
CA SER A 231 -3.12 13.45 23.32
C SER A 231 -3.49 13.00 24.72
N ALA A 232 -3.30 13.92 25.69
CA ALA A 232 -3.68 13.72 27.08
C ALA A 232 -5.17 14.02 27.35
N TYR A 233 -5.98 14.33 26.34
CA TYR A 233 -7.38 14.76 26.48
C TYR A 233 -8.24 13.75 27.27
N LYS A 234 -8.03 12.43 27.04
CA LYS A 234 -8.74 11.35 27.77
C LYS A 234 -7.88 10.69 28.87
N GLY A 235 -6.73 11.29 29.22
CA GLY A 235 -5.80 10.76 30.22
C GLY A 235 -4.37 10.65 29.68
N ARG A 236 -3.43 10.42 30.60
CA ARG A 236 -1.99 10.40 30.25
C ARG A 236 -1.37 9.00 30.21
N GLN A 237 -2.12 7.97 30.61
CA GLN A 237 -1.61 6.59 30.78
C GLN A 237 -1.14 5.95 29.47
N ASN A 238 -1.66 6.41 28.33
CA ASN A 238 -1.34 5.85 27.01
C ASN A 238 -0.35 6.70 26.23
N LEU A 239 0.06 7.88 26.74
CA LEU A 239 1.04 8.71 26.04
C LEU A 239 2.30 7.93 25.72
N TYR A 240 2.81 8.07 24.49
CA TYR A 240 4.03 7.44 24.02
C TYR A 240 4.92 8.51 23.39
N GLU A 241 6.12 8.68 23.92
CA GLU A 241 6.99 9.81 23.59
C GLU A 241 7.38 9.88 22.09
N TYR A 242 7.48 8.72 21.44
CA TYR A 242 7.84 8.65 20.01
C TYR A 242 6.61 8.73 19.09
N CYS A 243 5.38 8.79 19.61
CA CYS A 243 4.17 8.87 18.81
C CYS A 243 4.08 10.22 18.08
N ILE A 244 3.95 10.17 16.77
CA ILE A 244 3.77 11.36 15.92
C ILE A 244 2.33 11.53 15.43
N GLY A 245 1.41 10.63 15.78
CA GLY A 245 -0.02 10.73 15.47
C GLY A 245 -0.64 9.42 15.05
N GLY A 246 -1.85 9.51 14.51
CA GLY A 246 -2.58 8.33 14.04
C GLY A 246 -4.07 8.52 13.97
N LYS A 247 -4.83 7.42 13.91
CA LYS A 247 -6.29 7.40 13.85
C LYS A 247 -6.87 6.26 14.68
N THR A 248 -7.86 6.58 15.51
CA THR A 248 -8.65 5.61 16.27
C THR A 248 -9.90 5.18 15.52
N GLY A 249 -10.36 3.96 15.74
CA GLY A 249 -11.65 3.49 15.27
C GLY A 249 -12.34 2.60 16.30
N TRP A 250 -13.66 2.63 16.30
CA TRP A 250 -14.49 1.72 17.09
C TRP A 250 -15.89 1.62 16.51
N THR A 251 -16.39 0.40 16.43
CA THR A 251 -17.81 0.05 16.27
C THR A 251 -18.05 -1.23 17.06
N SER A 252 -19.33 -1.59 17.29
CA SER A 252 -19.66 -2.86 17.94
C SER A 252 -19.12 -4.08 17.17
N ASP A 253 -19.06 -3.99 15.84
CA ASP A 253 -18.70 -5.09 14.96
C ASP A 253 -17.18 -5.16 14.74
N ALA A 254 -16.50 -4.00 14.68
CA ALA A 254 -15.06 -3.90 14.50
C ALA A 254 -14.25 -4.15 15.78
N GLY A 255 -14.85 -3.92 16.96
CA GLY A 255 -14.05 -3.73 18.18
C GLY A 255 -13.23 -2.44 18.10
N ASN A 256 -12.13 -2.37 18.86
CA ASN A 256 -11.22 -1.23 18.76
C ASN A 256 -10.20 -1.49 17.65
N THR A 257 -9.99 -0.46 16.81
CA THR A 257 -8.97 -0.40 15.77
C THR A 257 -8.09 0.81 15.98
N LEU A 258 -6.81 0.71 15.65
CA LEU A 258 -5.86 1.79 15.84
C LEU A 258 -4.79 1.75 14.73
N VAL A 259 -4.54 2.89 14.12
CA VAL A 259 -3.34 3.16 13.35
C VAL A 259 -2.53 4.18 14.10
N THR A 260 -1.26 3.91 14.32
CA THR A 260 -0.33 4.82 15.00
C THR A 260 0.96 4.92 14.22
N PHE A 261 1.47 6.14 14.12
CA PHE A 261 2.80 6.43 13.58
C PHE A 261 3.72 6.80 14.74
N ALA A 262 4.92 6.24 14.75
CA ALA A 262 5.95 6.59 15.73
C ALA A 262 7.29 6.78 15.03
N GLU A 263 8.12 7.70 15.57
CA GLU A 263 9.43 8.00 15.02
C GLU A 263 10.48 8.05 16.11
N LYS A 264 11.57 7.29 15.89
CA LYS A 264 12.73 7.25 16.78
C LYS A 264 13.98 6.96 15.95
N ASP A 265 15.05 7.69 16.21
CA ASP A 265 16.39 7.49 15.60
C ASP A 265 16.34 7.42 14.05
N GLY A 266 15.49 8.25 13.41
CA GLY A 266 15.30 8.29 11.97
C GLY A 266 14.38 7.19 11.40
N MET A 267 13.98 6.22 12.20
CA MET A 267 13.04 5.15 11.84
C MET A 267 11.60 5.62 12.06
N THR A 268 10.78 5.62 11.00
CA THR A 268 9.35 5.91 11.09
C THR A 268 8.57 4.60 10.96
N LEU A 269 7.85 4.21 12.00
CA LEU A 269 7.07 2.97 12.05
C LEU A 269 5.58 3.24 11.97
N ILE A 270 4.88 2.37 11.27
CA ILE A 270 3.42 2.32 11.13
C ILE A 270 2.92 1.08 11.85
N CYS A 271 2.13 1.26 12.89
CA CYS A 271 1.45 0.16 13.60
C CYS A 271 -0.03 0.17 13.26
N VAL A 272 -0.56 -0.96 12.83
CA VAL A 272 -2.00 -1.19 12.67
C VAL A 272 -2.40 -2.35 13.56
N VAL A 273 -3.38 -2.13 14.44
CA VAL A 273 -3.99 -3.18 15.25
C VAL A 273 -5.51 -3.14 15.07
N MET A 274 -6.12 -4.31 14.92
CA MET A 274 -7.53 -4.44 14.60
C MET A 274 -8.22 -5.47 15.50
N ASN A 275 -9.49 -5.21 15.78
CA ASN A 275 -10.35 -6.03 16.63
C ASN A 275 -9.71 -6.29 18.00
N CYS A 276 -9.41 -5.20 18.70
CA CYS A 276 -8.85 -5.21 20.04
C CYS A 276 -9.93 -5.03 21.10
N THR A 277 -9.66 -5.52 22.31
CA THR A 277 -10.43 -5.15 23.50
C THR A 277 -10.18 -3.71 23.90
N ALA A 278 -11.06 -3.13 24.71
CA ALA A 278 -10.94 -1.75 25.18
C ALA A 278 -9.62 -1.53 25.96
N GLY A 279 -8.80 -0.59 25.48
CA GLY A 279 -7.47 -0.31 26.04
C GLY A 279 -6.35 -1.22 25.49
N GLY A 280 -6.67 -2.42 25.02
CA GLY A 280 -5.72 -3.38 24.44
C GLY A 280 -5.00 -2.82 23.21
N GLN A 281 -5.71 -2.03 22.37
CA GLN A 281 -5.10 -1.41 21.19
C GLN A 281 -3.87 -0.55 21.52
N TYR A 282 -3.87 0.17 22.65
CA TYR A 282 -2.74 1.02 23.05
C TYR A 282 -1.60 0.20 23.67
N ALA A 283 -1.95 -0.83 24.46
CA ALA A 283 -0.97 -1.72 25.07
C ALA A 283 -0.21 -2.52 23.99
N ASP A 284 -0.94 -3.11 23.05
CA ASP A 284 -0.35 -3.87 21.94
C ASP A 284 0.53 -2.97 21.07
N THR A 285 0.05 -1.78 20.70
CA THR A 285 0.80 -0.82 19.89
C THR A 285 2.11 -0.40 20.57
N ARG A 286 2.09 -0.09 21.87
CA ARG A 286 3.31 0.22 22.63
C ARG A 286 4.30 -0.93 22.61
N THR A 287 3.83 -2.14 22.96
CA THR A 287 4.65 -3.35 22.98
C THR A 287 5.33 -3.62 21.64
N LEU A 288 4.58 -3.41 20.53
CA LEU A 288 5.08 -3.61 19.18
C LEU A 288 6.11 -2.54 18.77
N PHE A 289 5.90 -1.28 19.14
CA PHE A 289 6.89 -0.23 18.87
C PHE A 289 8.16 -0.44 19.67
N ASP A 290 8.05 -0.69 20.98
CA ASP A 290 9.20 -0.94 21.86
C ASP A 290 10.03 -2.12 21.30
N TYR A 291 9.35 -3.23 20.94
CA TYR A 291 10.00 -4.38 20.31
C TYR A 291 10.74 -4.00 19.02
N CYS A 292 10.10 -3.23 18.12
CA CYS A 292 10.73 -2.91 16.84
C CYS A 292 11.89 -1.92 16.98
N PHE A 293 11.76 -0.89 17.81
CA PHE A 293 12.85 0.07 18.07
C PHE A 293 14.05 -0.55 18.80
N GLU A 294 13.86 -1.61 19.57
CA GLU A 294 14.93 -2.33 20.24
C GLU A 294 15.63 -3.35 19.35
N ASN A 295 14.88 -3.97 18.42
CA ASN A 295 15.38 -5.13 17.68
C ASN A 295 15.73 -4.85 16.23
N PHE A 296 15.50 -3.65 15.70
CA PHE A 296 15.79 -3.30 14.31
C PHE A 296 16.53 -1.97 14.21
N LYS A 297 17.29 -1.81 13.12
CA LYS A 297 18.00 -0.57 12.80
C LYS A 297 18.01 -0.31 11.30
N LEU A 298 17.99 0.97 10.92
CA LEU A 298 18.13 1.42 9.56
C LEU A 298 19.61 1.50 9.15
N TYR A 299 19.87 1.17 7.89
CA TYR A 299 21.15 1.41 7.23
C TYR A 299 20.92 2.27 5.99
N ASN A 300 21.70 3.30 5.82
CA ASN A 300 21.78 4.01 4.55
C ASN A 300 22.58 3.15 3.56
N VAL A 301 22.00 2.85 2.39
CA VAL A 301 22.61 1.96 1.41
C VAL A 301 23.88 2.58 0.82
N ALA A 302 23.83 3.85 0.41
CA ALA A 302 24.96 4.50 -0.23
C ALA A 302 26.23 4.57 0.67
N GLN A 303 26.04 4.57 2.00
CA GLN A 303 27.14 4.61 2.97
C GLN A 303 27.70 3.22 3.33
N ASN A 304 26.93 2.16 3.12
CA ASN A 304 27.27 0.81 3.58
C ASN A 304 27.51 -0.18 2.43
N GLU A 305 27.09 0.15 1.21
CA GLU A 305 27.25 -0.73 0.04
C GLU A 305 28.67 -0.64 -0.53
N THR A 306 29.48 -1.62 -0.21
CA THR A 306 30.88 -1.72 -0.66
C THR A 306 31.13 -2.84 -1.64
N ARG A 307 30.15 -3.73 -1.86
CA ARG A 307 30.29 -4.91 -2.75
C ARG A 307 30.49 -4.53 -4.22
N TYR A 308 30.04 -3.35 -4.61
CA TYR A 308 30.15 -2.84 -5.97
C TYR A 308 31.23 -1.75 -6.09
N GLU A 309 31.98 -1.46 -5.02
CA GLU A 309 33.14 -0.60 -5.09
C GLU A 309 34.29 -1.34 -5.80
N ASN A 310 34.89 -0.69 -6.79
CA ASN A 310 35.98 -1.29 -7.56
C ASN A 310 37.24 -1.40 -6.67
N THR A 311 37.48 -2.57 -6.09
CA THR A 311 38.66 -2.83 -5.25
C THR A 311 39.98 -2.90 -6.02
N ASN A 312 39.93 -2.96 -7.35
CA ASN A 312 41.12 -3.04 -8.21
C ASN A 312 41.61 -1.64 -8.62
N LYS A 313 42.20 -0.91 -7.68
CA LYS A 313 42.90 0.36 -7.95
C LYS A 313 44.21 0.18 -8.78
N GLN A 314 44.52 -1.03 -9.27
CA GLN A 314 45.83 -1.33 -9.86
C GLN A 314 45.83 -1.77 -11.32
N GLU A 315 44.68 -1.93 -11.97
CA GLU A 315 44.66 -2.23 -13.40
C GLU A 315 43.97 -1.11 -14.18
N ASN A 316 44.74 -0.38 -14.98
CA ASN A 316 44.28 0.55 -16.01
C ASN A 316 43.45 -0.18 -17.07
N THR A 317 42.23 -0.57 -16.73
CA THR A 317 41.27 -1.08 -17.70
C THR A 317 40.20 -0.02 -17.95
N LEU A 318 39.76 0.08 -19.20
CA LEU A 318 38.75 1.02 -19.72
C LEU A 318 37.43 1.07 -18.93
N PHE A 319 37.31 0.32 -17.84
CA PHE A 319 36.13 0.19 -16.99
C PHE A 319 36.34 0.68 -15.55
N THR A 320 37.46 1.28 -15.22
CA THR A 320 37.75 1.78 -13.85
C THR A 320 36.95 3.04 -13.47
N GLU A 321 36.16 3.60 -14.40
CA GLU A 321 35.38 4.82 -14.18
C GLU A 321 33.85 4.56 -14.04
N TRP A 322 33.41 3.32 -13.81
CA TRP A 322 31.97 3.05 -13.66
C TRP A 322 31.35 3.84 -12.51
N ASN A 323 32.06 4.07 -11.41
CA ASN A 323 31.62 4.91 -10.31
C ASN A 323 31.47 6.39 -10.70
N ALA A 324 32.01 6.81 -11.86
CA ALA A 324 31.81 8.15 -12.38
C ALA A 324 30.42 8.32 -13.03
N PHE A 325 29.79 7.26 -13.49
CA PHE A 325 28.55 7.30 -14.28
C PHE A 325 27.32 6.83 -13.54
N ALA A 326 27.48 5.97 -12.53
CA ALA A 326 26.41 5.38 -11.76
C ALA A 326 26.70 5.45 -10.27
N LYS A 327 25.70 5.76 -9.48
CA LYS A 327 25.75 5.68 -8.02
C LYS A 327 24.44 5.10 -7.48
N VAL A 328 24.48 4.59 -6.26
CA VAL A 328 23.27 4.34 -5.48
C VAL A 328 22.69 5.67 -5.05
N GLU A 329 21.37 5.83 -5.06
CA GLU A 329 20.72 7.05 -4.56
C GLU A 329 21.07 7.29 -3.09
N ASP A 330 21.26 8.58 -2.72
CA ASP A 330 21.90 8.95 -1.46
C ASP A 330 21.03 8.68 -0.22
N ASP A 331 19.71 8.61 -0.38
CA ASP A 331 18.72 8.47 0.69
C ASP A 331 18.09 7.07 0.80
N ALA A 332 18.53 6.14 -0.06
CA ALA A 332 18.07 4.75 0.00
C ALA A 332 18.41 4.09 1.34
N GLN A 333 17.44 3.40 1.91
CA GLN A 333 17.56 2.74 3.20
C GLN A 333 17.12 1.28 3.14
N ILE A 334 17.74 0.46 3.97
CA ILE A 334 17.26 -0.87 4.33
C ILE A 334 17.12 -0.99 5.84
N ILE A 335 16.26 -1.89 6.30
CA ILE A 335 16.07 -2.16 7.72
C ILE A 335 16.44 -3.60 8.05
N LEU A 336 17.27 -3.79 9.06
CA LEU A 336 17.77 -5.10 9.46
C LEU A 336 17.56 -5.34 10.96
N PRO A 337 17.53 -6.61 11.40
CA PRO A 337 17.68 -6.94 12.82
C PRO A 337 18.92 -6.25 13.39
N ALA A 338 18.83 -5.75 14.64
CA ALA A 338 19.92 -5.03 15.30
C ALA A 338 21.21 -5.85 15.42
N ALA A 339 21.08 -7.19 15.48
CA ALA A 339 22.20 -8.13 15.52
C ALA A 339 22.85 -8.40 14.16
N ALA A 340 22.18 -8.03 13.05
CA ALA A 340 22.68 -8.25 11.69
C ALA A 340 23.56 -7.10 11.20
N ASN A 341 24.48 -7.42 10.28
CA ASN A 341 25.29 -6.43 9.58
C ASN A 341 24.76 -6.21 8.17
N PHE A 342 25.06 -5.06 7.58
CA PHE A 342 24.64 -4.73 6.22
C PHE A 342 25.12 -5.79 5.19
N LEU A 343 26.34 -6.27 5.32
CA LEU A 343 26.92 -7.25 4.40
C LEU A 343 26.32 -8.67 4.52
N ASP A 344 25.52 -8.95 5.56
CA ASP A 344 24.80 -10.21 5.70
C ASP A 344 23.58 -10.29 4.76
N THR A 345 23.26 -9.20 4.07
CA THR A 345 22.16 -9.16 3.07
C THR A 345 22.56 -9.82 1.76
N GLN A 346 21.58 -10.44 1.13
CA GLN A 346 21.62 -10.85 -0.27
C GLN A 346 21.10 -9.70 -1.14
N THR A 347 21.67 -9.52 -2.33
CA THR A 347 21.30 -8.44 -3.23
C THR A 347 21.02 -8.98 -4.63
N GLU A 348 19.89 -8.58 -5.20
CA GLU A 348 19.51 -8.85 -6.58
C GLU A 348 19.28 -7.54 -7.32
N VAL A 349 19.60 -7.50 -8.61
CA VAL A 349 19.35 -6.32 -9.46
C VAL A 349 18.07 -6.55 -10.25
N ASN A 350 17.11 -5.65 -10.10
CA ASN A 350 15.89 -5.61 -10.88
C ASN A 350 15.95 -4.45 -11.88
N TYR A 351 15.63 -4.73 -13.15
CA TYR A 351 15.64 -3.76 -14.25
C TYR A 351 14.22 -3.35 -14.69
N ASP A 352 13.16 -3.85 -14.07
CA ASP A 352 11.76 -3.58 -14.47
C ASP A 352 11.40 -2.10 -14.43
N GLN A 353 12.07 -1.33 -13.56
CA GLN A 353 11.87 0.12 -13.43
C GLN A 353 12.99 0.95 -14.05
N ALA A 354 13.89 0.32 -14.81
CA ALA A 354 14.96 1.03 -15.48
C ALA A 354 14.39 2.01 -16.54
N GLY A 355 14.83 3.27 -16.46
CA GLY A 355 14.40 4.32 -17.38
C GLY A 355 14.76 5.72 -16.86
N GLY A 356 14.90 6.70 -17.73
CA GLY A 356 15.34 8.04 -17.34
C GLY A 356 16.71 8.03 -16.68
N SER A 357 16.78 8.48 -15.43
CA SER A 357 18.02 8.46 -14.63
C SER A 357 18.26 7.15 -13.89
N ILE A 358 17.27 6.24 -13.82
CA ILE A 358 17.36 4.98 -13.09
C ILE A 358 17.90 3.91 -14.03
N LEU A 359 19.03 3.29 -13.67
CA LEU A 359 19.69 2.22 -14.40
C LEU A 359 19.19 0.83 -13.97
N GLY A 360 18.72 0.70 -12.74
CA GLY A 360 18.19 -0.49 -12.13
C GLY A 360 17.93 -0.28 -10.65
N THR A 361 17.31 -1.25 -10.00
CA THR A 361 17.01 -1.24 -8.58
C THR A 361 17.68 -2.42 -7.90
N LEU A 362 18.48 -2.16 -6.86
CA LEU A 362 19.02 -3.19 -5.97
C LEU A 362 17.92 -3.58 -4.99
N VAL A 363 17.60 -4.85 -4.94
CA VAL A 363 16.63 -5.43 -3.99
C VAL A 363 17.43 -6.18 -2.93
N TYR A 364 17.30 -5.75 -1.67
CA TYR A 364 18.00 -6.35 -0.54
C TYR A 364 17.10 -7.32 0.20
N SER A 365 17.64 -8.50 0.53
CA SER A 365 16.96 -9.50 1.34
C SER A 365 17.84 -10.01 2.48
N TYR A 366 17.21 -10.39 3.60
CA TYR A 366 17.83 -10.98 4.78
C TYR A 366 16.93 -12.07 5.35
N GLY A 367 17.45 -13.29 5.53
CA GLY A 367 16.65 -14.41 6.00
C GLY A 367 15.44 -14.72 5.12
N GLY A 368 15.54 -14.52 3.80
CA GLY A 368 14.46 -14.72 2.84
C GLY A 368 13.37 -13.65 2.86
N ARG A 369 13.57 -12.53 3.58
CA ARG A 369 12.64 -11.38 3.61
C ARG A 369 13.26 -10.19 2.88
N GLN A 370 12.48 -9.49 2.07
CA GLN A 370 12.91 -8.22 1.51
C GLN A 370 13.01 -7.17 2.64
N VAL A 371 14.15 -6.49 2.71
CA VAL A 371 14.47 -5.53 3.78
C VAL A 371 14.64 -4.09 3.27
N GLY A 372 14.50 -3.89 1.98
CA GLY A 372 14.47 -2.59 1.31
C GLY A 372 15.01 -2.67 -0.11
N THR A 373 15.02 -1.53 -0.78
CA THR A 373 15.50 -1.36 -2.15
C THR A 373 16.31 -0.09 -2.28
N ALA A 374 17.18 -0.01 -3.28
CA ALA A 374 17.91 1.19 -3.61
C ALA A 374 18.03 1.34 -5.14
N ASN A 375 17.70 2.50 -5.68
CA ASN A 375 17.92 2.76 -7.10
C ASN A 375 19.39 3.03 -7.39
N VAL A 376 19.86 2.47 -8.49
CA VAL A 376 21.12 2.84 -9.11
C VAL A 376 20.82 3.91 -10.14
N VAL A 377 21.35 5.10 -9.94
CA VAL A 377 21.05 6.27 -10.76
C VAL A 377 22.28 6.77 -11.49
N THR A 378 22.07 7.44 -12.64
CA THR A 378 23.17 8.11 -13.35
C THR A 378 23.66 9.34 -12.60
N THR A 379 24.97 9.55 -12.53
CA THR A 379 25.57 10.74 -11.89
C THR A 379 25.46 12.01 -12.74
N GLY A 380 25.00 11.90 -14.01
CA GLY A 380 25.02 12.99 -14.96
C GLY A 380 26.42 13.36 -15.51
N ALA A 381 27.46 12.60 -15.15
CA ALA A 381 28.78 12.74 -15.74
C ALA A 381 28.72 12.45 -17.25
N LYS A 382 29.24 13.37 -18.06
CA LYS A 382 29.34 13.16 -19.51
C LYS A 382 30.39 12.10 -19.77
N VAL A 383 29.98 11.03 -20.46
CA VAL A 383 30.94 10.07 -21.05
C VAL A 383 31.86 10.88 -21.97
N ALA A 384 33.19 10.80 -21.77
CA ALA A 384 34.09 11.31 -22.76
C ALA A 384 33.79 10.60 -24.09
N GLU A 385 33.44 11.37 -25.12
CA GLU A 385 33.30 10.83 -26.46
C GLU A 385 34.67 10.27 -26.87
N TYR A 386 34.86 8.97 -26.74
CA TYR A 386 35.95 8.28 -27.39
C TYR A 386 35.64 8.26 -28.88
N PRO A 387 36.45 8.83 -29.75
CA PRO A 387 36.26 8.71 -31.16
C PRO A 387 36.53 7.27 -31.58
N PHE A 388 35.52 6.44 -31.56
CA PHE A 388 35.55 5.14 -32.22
C PHE A 388 35.52 5.40 -33.72
N GLY A 389 36.67 5.44 -34.34
CA GLY A 389 36.71 5.41 -35.79
C GLY A 389 37.70 6.26 -36.55
N GLU A 390 38.89 6.55 -36.03
CA GLU A 390 39.99 6.74 -36.96
C GLU A 390 40.68 5.41 -37.28
N LYS A 391 40.36 4.89 -38.43
CA LYS A 391 41.08 3.74 -39.00
C LYS A 391 42.57 4.12 -39.14
N SER A 392 43.38 3.67 -38.20
CA SER A 392 44.81 3.58 -38.40
C SER A 392 45.09 2.56 -39.49
N GLY A 393 45.37 3.07 -40.67
CA GLY A 393 45.73 2.25 -41.85
C GLY A 393 46.45 3.10 -42.87
N THR A 394 47.58 3.69 -42.48
CA THR A 394 48.50 4.33 -43.45
C THR A 394 49.25 3.22 -44.18
N ILE A 395 48.80 2.85 -45.38
CA ILE A 395 49.69 2.29 -46.39
C ILE A 395 50.09 3.43 -47.29
N GLN A 396 51.37 3.83 -47.17
CA GLN A 396 52.03 4.71 -48.13
C GLN A 396 52.00 4.05 -49.51
N LYS A 397 51.45 4.75 -50.48
CA LYS A 397 51.86 4.66 -51.88
C LYS A 397 51.86 6.05 -52.49
N SER A 398 53.02 6.34 -53.00
CA SER A 398 53.51 7.56 -53.61
C SER A 398 52.80 7.95 -54.91
N GLU A 399 52.76 9.32 -55.13
CA GLU A 399 52.80 10.04 -56.42
C GLU A 399 51.69 9.82 -57.43
N SER A 400 50.97 10.76 -57.92
CA SER A 400 51.30 11.96 -58.64
C SER A 400 50.02 12.58 -59.24
N ALA A 401 50.03 13.90 -59.27
CA ALA A 401 49.53 14.78 -60.33
C ALA A 401 48.02 14.98 -60.53
N LYS A 402 47.62 16.22 -60.20
CA LYS A 402 46.93 17.21 -61.06
C LYS A 402 45.47 17.10 -61.42
N GLU A 403 44.83 18.10 -60.94
CA GLU A 403 44.11 19.23 -61.65
C GLU A 403 42.62 19.06 -61.97
N ASN A 404 41.93 20.07 -61.44
CA ASN A 404 40.81 20.85 -62.05
C ASN A 404 39.44 20.18 -62.12
N ASP A 405 38.48 20.71 -61.65
CA ASP A 405 37.80 22.00 -61.73
C ASP A 405 36.26 21.80 -61.90
N THR A 406 35.52 22.74 -61.40
CA THR A 406 34.16 23.18 -61.75
C THR A 406 32.93 22.29 -61.41
N SER A 407 32.24 22.73 -60.42
CA SER A 407 30.93 23.47 -60.43
C SER A 407 29.68 22.77 -60.93
N VAL A 408 28.62 23.13 -60.27
CA VAL A 408 27.23 23.42 -60.69
C VAL A 408 26.16 22.39 -60.20
N ALA A 409 25.51 22.86 -59.30
CA ALA A 409 24.10 23.09 -58.94
C ALA A 409 22.98 22.33 -59.63
N ALA A 410 21.92 22.21 -58.79
CA ALA A 410 20.47 22.20 -59.12
C ALA A 410 19.85 20.82 -59.47
N ASP A 411 18.89 20.45 -58.80
CA ASP A 411 17.51 20.81 -58.59
C ASP A 411 16.52 19.71 -59.06
N SER A 412 15.50 19.53 -58.29
CA SER A 412 14.12 19.16 -58.62
C SER A 412 13.72 17.72 -58.97
N SER A 413 12.87 17.25 -58.09
CA SER A 413 11.46 16.87 -58.35
C SER A 413 11.12 15.59 -59.10
N ASP A 414 10.30 14.89 -58.45
CA ASP A 414 8.90 14.52 -58.80
C ASP A 414 8.62 13.06 -59.20
N LYS A 415 7.65 12.55 -58.48
CA LYS A 415 6.54 11.62 -58.79
C LYS A 415 6.71 10.44 -59.76
N THR A 416 6.22 9.32 -59.40
CA THR A 416 4.91 8.69 -59.67
C THR A 416 4.97 7.17 -59.69
N LYS A 417 4.02 6.59 -59.02
CA LYS A 417 3.09 5.47 -59.35
C LYS A 417 3.54 4.33 -60.29
N SER A 418 3.33 3.08 -59.89
CA SER A 418 2.20 2.20 -60.24
C SER A 418 2.60 0.74 -60.34
N ASP A 419 1.74 -0.08 -59.81
CA ASP A 419 0.99 -1.23 -60.29
C ASP A 419 1.65 -2.62 -60.41
N ALA A 420 1.04 -3.46 -59.63
CA ALA A 420 0.43 -4.76 -59.92
C ALA A 420 1.16 -5.82 -60.77
N ALA A 421 1.23 -7.01 -60.20
CA ALA A 421 0.66 -8.23 -60.83
C ALA A 421 0.82 -9.50 -60.00
N LYS A 422 -0.29 -10.13 -59.82
CA LYS A 422 -0.64 -11.51 -59.50
C LYS A 422 0.36 -12.58 -59.95
N ASN A 423 0.49 -13.65 -59.15
CA ASN A 423 0.16 -14.99 -59.66
C ASN A 423 -0.14 -16.01 -58.55
N ASP A 424 -1.15 -16.73 -58.85
CA ASP A 424 -1.91 -17.80 -58.23
C ASP A 424 -1.11 -19.17 -58.38
N ILE A 425 -1.38 -20.13 -57.54
CA ILE A 425 -1.61 -21.56 -57.74
C ILE A 425 -1.31 -22.37 -56.45
N GLY A 426 -2.34 -23.11 -56.00
CA GLY A 426 -2.08 -24.32 -55.19
C GLY A 426 -3.06 -24.66 -54.09
N LYS A 427 -4.24 -25.15 -54.43
CA LYS A 427 -5.20 -25.80 -53.51
C LYS A 427 -4.63 -27.04 -52.84
N LYS A 428 -4.75 -27.13 -51.50
CA LYS A 428 -5.02 -28.40 -50.81
C LYS A 428 -6.10 -28.19 -49.76
N LYS A 429 -7.25 -28.85 -49.92
CA LYS A 429 -8.35 -28.98 -48.96
C LYS A 429 -7.90 -29.82 -47.78
N SER A 430 -8.05 -29.33 -46.56
CA SER A 430 -8.21 -30.13 -45.34
C SER A 430 -9.47 -29.73 -44.63
N LEU A 431 -10.32 -30.70 -44.36
CA LEU A 431 -11.54 -30.52 -43.58
C LEU A 431 -11.16 -30.14 -42.14
N SER A 432 -11.53 -28.95 -41.69
CA SER A 432 -11.55 -28.61 -40.28
C SER A 432 -12.99 -28.43 -39.84
N ILE A 433 -13.46 -29.33 -38.98
CA ILE A 433 -14.75 -29.25 -38.30
C ILE A 433 -14.68 -28.05 -37.37
N SER A 434 -15.56 -27.10 -37.61
CA SER A 434 -15.66 -25.82 -36.90
C SER A 434 -15.90 -26.01 -35.40
N ARG A 435 -14.91 -25.69 -34.59
CA ARG A 435 -14.98 -25.55 -33.11
C ARG A 435 -15.94 -24.41 -32.67
N ASN A 436 -16.44 -23.59 -33.56
CA ASN A 436 -17.27 -22.43 -33.23
C ASN A 436 -18.74 -22.73 -32.97
N LYS A 437 -19.25 -23.93 -33.31
CA LYS A 437 -20.64 -24.31 -33.00
C LYS A 437 -20.84 -24.87 -31.60
N LEU A 438 -19.77 -25.34 -30.94
CA LEU A 438 -19.83 -25.82 -29.54
C LEU A 438 -19.72 -24.69 -28.51
N LEU A 439 -19.08 -23.57 -28.87
CA LEU A 439 -18.95 -22.39 -28.01
C LEU A 439 -20.22 -21.53 -27.93
N LEU A 440 -21.08 -21.54 -28.97
CA LEU A 440 -22.33 -20.79 -28.98
C LEU A 440 -23.45 -21.43 -28.14
N ALA A 441 -23.45 -22.76 -27.96
CA ALA A 441 -24.43 -23.45 -27.11
C ALA A 441 -24.07 -23.35 -25.62
N GLY A 442 -22.79 -23.31 -25.24
CA GLY A 442 -22.34 -23.11 -23.87
C GLY A 442 -22.53 -21.69 -23.35
N GLY A 443 -22.38 -20.69 -24.22
CA GLY A 443 -22.53 -19.28 -23.89
C GLY A 443 -23.96 -18.87 -23.52
N SER A 444 -24.96 -19.45 -24.20
CA SER A 444 -26.37 -19.14 -23.93
C SER A 444 -26.88 -19.68 -22.60
N VAL A 445 -26.37 -20.83 -22.16
CA VAL A 445 -26.74 -21.42 -20.84
C VAL A 445 -26.08 -20.62 -19.71
N ALA A 446 -24.82 -20.19 -19.87
CA ALA A 446 -24.13 -19.38 -18.89
C ALA A 446 -24.81 -18.00 -18.70
N VAL A 447 -25.21 -17.36 -19.79
CA VAL A 447 -25.97 -16.08 -19.77
C VAL A 447 -27.33 -16.25 -19.08
N ALA A 448 -28.05 -17.32 -19.36
CA ALA A 448 -29.33 -17.62 -18.69
C ALA A 448 -29.18 -17.83 -17.18
N ILE A 449 -28.11 -18.50 -16.74
CA ILE A 449 -27.81 -18.70 -15.31
C ILE A 449 -27.48 -17.36 -14.64
N VAL A 450 -26.67 -16.50 -15.27
CA VAL A 450 -26.35 -15.18 -14.76
C VAL A 450 -27.61 -14.32 -14.63
N ILE A 451 -28.49 -14.31 -15.63
CA ILE A 451 -29.76 -13.57 -15.57
C ILE A 451 -30.63 -14.06 -14.40
N VAL A 452 -30.75 -15.39 -14.18
CA VAL A 452 -31.53 -15.94 -13.06
C VAL A 452 -30.93 -15.55 -11.71
N LEU A 453 -29.57 -15.51 -11.59
CA LEU A 453 -28.90 -15.09 -10.37
C LEU A 453 -29.09 -13.58 -10.11
N VAL A 454 -29.02 -12.75 -11.14
CA VAL A 454 -29.28 -11.31 -11.04
C VAL A 454 -30.72 -11.02 -10.64
N VAL A 455 -31.69 -11.69 -11.27
CA VAL A 455 -33.12 -11.54 -10.91
C VAL A 455 -33.37 -12.00 -9.46
N ARG A 456 -32.79 -13.12 -9.02
CA ARG A 456 -32.87 -13.55 -7.61
C ARG A 456 -32.25 -12.55 -6.65
N PHE A 457 -31.11 -11.98 -7.00
CA PHE A 457 -30.45 -10.94 -6.22
C PHE A 457 -31.33 -9.70 -6.10
N LEU A 458 -31.87 -9.20 -7.21
CA LEU A 458 -32.74 -8.02 -7.24
C LEU A 458 -34.03 -8.24 -6.43
N VAL A 459 -34.68 -9.40 -6.55
CA VAL A 459 -35.90 -9.75 -5.77
C VAL A 459 -35.56 -9.84 -4.27
N ASN A 460 -34.43 -10.44 -3.90
CA ASN A 460 -34.02 -10.53 -2.50
C ASN A 460 -33.66 -9.17 -1.91
N ASN A 461 -32.99 -8.33 -2.69
CA ASN A 461 -32.65 -6.96 -2.28
C ASN A 461 -33.90 -6.09 -2.12
N HIS A 462 -34.85 -6.21 -3.05
CA HIS A 462 -36.15 -5.50 -2.93
C HIS A 462 -36.96 -5.96 -1.69
N ARG A 463 -36.96 -7.27 -1.37
CA ARG A 463 -37.56 -7.78 -0.14
C ARG A 463 -36.86 -7.30 1.12
N ARG A 464 -35.53 -7.14 1.10
CA ARG A 464 -34.75 -6.57 2.22
C ARG A 464 -35.08 -5.09 2.44
N ILE A 465 -35.14 -4.29 1.38
CA ILE A 465 -35.49 -2.86 1.42
C ILE A 465 -36.93 -2.69 1.95
N TRP A 466 -37.86 -3.49 1.46
CA TRP A 466 -39.26 -3.43 1.91
C TRP A 466 -39.42 -3.82 3.40
N ARG A 467 -38.69 -4.83 3.87
CA ARG A 467 -38.65 -5.21 5.30
C ARG A 467 -38.08 -4.10 6.18
N ARG A 468 -36.99 -3.45 5.74
CA ARG A 468 -36.37 -2.32 6.43
C ARG A 468 -37.35 -1.14 6.53
N LYS A 469 -38.04 -0.79 5.45
CA LYS A 469 -39.03 0.27 5.40
C LYS A 469 -40.21 0.02 6.38
N ASN A 470 -40.70 -1.20 6.43
CA ASN A 470 -41.80 -1.58 7.33
C ASN A 470 -41.40 -1.61 8.81
N THR A 471 -40.15 -1.95 9.14
CA THR A 471 -39.61 -1.91 10.51
C THR A 471 -39.40 -0.47 10.97
N ARG A 472 -38.96 0.42 10.07
CA ARG A 472 -38.79 1.86 10.31
C ARG A 472 -40.13 2.54 10.61
N ASP A 473 -41.17 2.25 9.84
CA ASP A 473 -42.52 2.80 10.06
C ASP A 473 -43.14 2.34 11.38
N ARG A 474 -42.88 1.11 11.82
CA ARG A 474 -43.29 0.63 13.15
C ARG A 474 -42.60 1.34 14.28
N ARG A 475 -41.28 1.60 14.19
CA ARG A 475 -40.50 2.35 15.20
C ARG A 475 -40.99 3.81 15.29
N TYR A 476 -41.23 4.47 14.15
CA TYR A 476 -41.76 5.85 14.15
C TYR A 476 -43.13 5.94 14.82
N LYS A 477 -44.02 5.00 14.59
CA LYS A 477 -45.34 4.94 15.26
C LYS A 477 -45.19 4.76 16.77
N THR A 478 -44.25 3.92 17.22
CA THR A 478 -44.01 3.71 18.69
C THR A 478 -43.45 4.97 19.36
N ILE A 479 -42.45 5.63 18.74
CA ILE A 479 -41.86 6.89 19.27
C ILE A 479 -42.90 8.01 19.32
N ARG A 480 -43.74 8.15 18.30
CA ARG A 480 -44.82 9.14 18.25
C ARG A 480 -45.89 8.91 19.33
N ASN A 481 -46.20 7.64 19.62
CA ASN A 481 -47.16 7.25 20.66
C ASN A 481 -46.59 7.50 22.08
N ASN A 482 -45.30 7.22 22.31
CA ASN A 482 -44.62 7.50 23.59
C ASN A 482 -44.51 9.00 23.86
N ARG A 483 -44.23 9.83 22.82
CA ARG A 483 -44.24 11.30 22.98
C ARG A 483 -45.62 11.87 23.29
N LYS A 484 -46.71 11.29 22.74
CA LYS A 484 -48.08 11.68 23.09
C LYS A 484 -48.46 11.26 24.50
N TRP A 485 -47.96 10.12 25.01
CA TRP A 485 -48.20 9.63 26.36
C TRP A 485 -47.50 10.51 27.40
N ASN A 486 -46.24 10.87 27.20
CA ASN A 486 -45.48 11.77 28.07
C ASN A 486 -46.06 13.23 28.15
N ARG A 487 -46.69 13.72 27.07
CA ARG A 487 -47.36 15.04 27.10
C ARG A 487 -48.69 15.02 27.83
N ARG A 488 -49.33 13.87 28.05
CA ARG A 488 -50.58 13.74 28.79
C ARG A 488 -50.39 13.37 30.26
N GLY A 489 -49.23 12.86 30.68
CA GLY A 489 -48.92 12.47 32.05
C GLY A 489 -48.27 13.56 32.92
N GLY A 490 -47.99 14.74 32.38
CA GLY A 490 -47.31 15.85 33.08
C GLY A 490 -48.25 16.87 33.76
N ARG A 491 -49.50 16.54 33.98
CA ARG A 491 -50.43 17.36 34.81
C ARG A 491 -51.15 16.44 35.81
N LYS A 492 -50.52 16.22 36.92
CA LYS A 492 -51.13 15.98 38.23
C LYS A 492 -50.13 16.43 39.28
#